data_1af1b4dd61a67dbcf41b03ffd96429d2
#
_entry.id   1af1b4dd61a67dbcf41b03ffd96429d2
#
_cell.length_a   1.000
_cell.length_b   1.000
_cell.length_c   1.000
_cell.angle_alpha   90.00
_cell.angle_beta   90.00
_cell.angle_gamma   90.00
#
_symmetry.space_group_name_H-M   'P 1'
#
loop_
_entity.id
_entity.type
_entity.pdbx_description
1 polymer ?
#
loop_
_entity_poly.entity_id
_entity_poly.type
_entity_poly.pdbx_seq_one_letter_code
_entity_poly.pdbx_strand_id
1 'polypeptide(L)'
;FARSLVAAHQGDPTPEDGYGGGYIDDIARRVALAYEGDIDALDPEAKQEAFRELGVNFMFAEIKQSLHEFGVDFDVYFHENDLHTSGAVDRAVARLRELGHIFEADGATWLRSTEFGDDKDRVVIKSDGNAAYISGDLAYYLDKRERGFNRCIIMLGADHHGYVQRLMAMTAAFGDEPYVNLQILIGQMVNLVKDGTPLRMSKRAGTIVTMEDLVEIVGVDAARYALTRSSADSNLDIDLDVLQKRTNDNPVFYVQYAHARTHNVGRNAADSGVDRSAFAPELLTHETESALLGALQEFPRVVAFAAEVRAPHRVARYLEELASLYHRWYDNCRVTPLGDEEVTDLHRTRLWLNDATGQVL
;
A
#
# COMPACT_ATOMS: atom_id res chain seq x y z
N PHE A 1 -9.51 21.27 -8.90
CA PHE A 1 -9.13 20.43 -10.04
C PHE A 1 -9.78 20.92 -11.33
N ALA A 2 -11.15 20.98 -11.41
CA ALA A 2 -11.87 21.41 -12.64
C ALA A 2 -11.42 22.78 -13.14
N ARG A 3 -11.25 23.77 -12.24
CA ARG A 3 -10.74 25.12 -12.62
C ARG A 3 -9.36 25.06 -13.26
N SER A 4 -8.50 24.13 -12.82
CA SER A 4 -7.16 23.93 -13.41
C SER A 4 -7.26 23.35 -14.83
N LEU A 5 -8.18 22.40 -15.03
CA LEU A 5 -8.39 21.80 -16.36
C LEU A 5 -8.97 22.83 -17.35
N VAL A 6 -9.92 23.67 -16.92
CA VAL A 6 -10.46 24.74 -17.75
C VAL A 6 -9.39 25.76 -18.11
N ALA A 7 -8.57 26.20 -17.11
CA ALA A 7 -7.47 27.11 -17.37
C ALA A 7 -6.43 26.52 -18.37
N ALA A 8 -6.04 25.25 -18.19
CA ALA A 8 -5.15 24.56 -19.11
C ALA A 8 -5.73 24.46 -20.53
N HIS A 9 -7.02 24.16 -20.67
CA HIS A 9 -7.70 24.13 -21.97
C HIS A 9 -7.73 25.50 -22.65
N GLN A 10 -7.89 26.57 -21.90
CA GLN A 10 -7.93 27.95 -22.41
C GLN A 10 -6.52 28.56 -22.61
N GLY A 11 -5.46 27.88 -22.17
CA GLY A 11 -4.10 28.41 -22.19
C GLY A 11 -3.84 29.48 -21.14
N ASP A 12 -4.68 29.52 -20.08
CA ASP A 12 -4.56 30.43 -18.98
C ASP A 12 -3.57 29.92 -17.92
N PRO A 13 -2.99 30.81 -17.10
CA PRO A 13 -2.16 30.40 -15.98
C PRO A 13 -2.91 29.50 -14.97
N THR A 14 -2.19 28.56 -14.36
CA THR A 14 -2.75 27.73 -13.29
C THR A 14 -3.32 28.63 -12.17
N PRO A 15 -4.58 28.42 -11.72
CA PRO A 15 -5.16 29.16 -10.61
C PRO A 15 -4.29 29.08 -9.34
N GLU A 16 -4.30 30.12 -8.50
CA GLU A 16 -3.42 30.25 -7.32
C GLU A 16 -3.47 29.02 -6.40
N ASP A 17 -4.66 28.43 -6.19
CA ASP A 17 -4.89 27.20 -5.42
C ASP A 17 -5.11 25.98 -6.33
N GLY A 18 -4.70 26.07 -7.59
CA GLY A 18 -4.91 25.05 -8.60
C GLY A 18 -3.83 23.98 -8.65
N TYR A 19 -4.12 22.97 -9.41
CA TYR A 19 -3.18 21.91 -9.77
C TYR A 19 -2.46 22.29 -11.06
N GLY A 20 -1.15 22.13 -11.10
CA GLY A 20 -0.32 22.41 -12.28
C GLY A 20 0.48 21.19 -12.70
N GLY A 21 1.11 21.27 -13.87
CA GLY A 21 1.96 20.23 -14.43
C GLY A 21 1.38 19.55 -15.67
N GLY A 22 2.22 18.87 -16.44
CA GLY A 22 1.86 18.33 -17.75
C GLY A 22 0.68 17.35 -17.76
N TYR A 23 0.40 16.66 -16.64
CA TYR A 23 -0.75 15.77 -16.53
C TYR A 23 -2.08 16.54 -16.57
N ILE A 24 -2.14 17.78 -16.07
CA ILE A 24 -3.32 18.64 -16.15
C ILE A 24 -3.60 19.01 -17.62
N ASP A 25 -2.56 19.37 -18.37
CA ASP A 25 -2.68 19.70 -19.79
C ASP A 25 -3.15 18.50 -20.61
N ASP A 26 -2.65 17.31 -20.28
CA ASP A 26 -3.05 16.06 -20.95
C ASP A 26 -4.51 15.72 -20.68
N ILE A 27 -4.93 15.76 -19.41
CA ILE A 27 -6.33 15.49 -19.06
C ILE A 27 -7.26 16.55 -19.67
N ALA A 28 -6.89 17.82 -19.64
CA ALA A 28 -7.70 18.88 -20.24
C ALA A 28 -7.92 18.65 -21.74
N ARG A 29 -6.87 18.25 -22.46
CA ARG A 29 -6.95 17.90 -23.89
C ARG A 29 -7.85 16.69 -24.12
N ARG A 30 -7.74 15.65 -23.30
CA ARG A 30 -8.56 14.43 -23.40
C ARG A 30 -10.03 14.74 -23.11
N VAL A 31 -10.33 15.60 -22.14
CA VAL A 31 -11.70 16.07 -21.87
C VAL A 31 -12.27 16.76 -23.09
N ALA A 32 -11.54 17.72 -23.67
CA ALA A 32 -11.99 18.45 -24.85
C ALA A 32 -12.24 17.54 -26.06
N LEU A 33 -11.44 16.47 -26.22
CA LEU A 33 -11.62 15.48 -27.30
C LEU A 33 -12.79 14.52 -27.05
N ALA A 34 -13.09 14.20 -25.78
CA ALA A 34 -14.12 13.22 -25.42
C ALA A 34 -15.50 13.84 -25.23
N TYR A 35 -15.58 15.15 -25.08
CA TYR A 35 -16.87 15.83 -24.90
C TYR A 35 -17.69 15.77 -26.18
N GLU A 36 -18.92 15.27 -26.07
CA GLU A 36 -19.87 15.20 -27.20
C GLU A 36 -20.49 16.57 -27.45
N GLY A 37 -19.92 17.35 -28.37
CA GLY A 37 -20.39 18.69 -28.73
C GLY A 37 -19.27 19.73 -28.71
N ASP A 38 -19.64 21.00 -28.70
CA ASP A 38 -18.70 22.11 -28.61
C ASP A 38 -18.56 22.54 -27.13
N ILE A 39 -17.50 22.09 -26.46
CA ILE A 39 -17.23 22.40 -25.06
C ILE A 39 -16.95 23.92 -24.87
N ASP A 40 -16.52 24.62 -25.93
CA ASP A 40 -16.21 26.04 -25.88
C ASP A 40 -17.46 26.91 -25.99
N ALA A 41 -18.56 26.35 -26.51
CA ALA A 41 -19.86 27.00 -26.55
C ALA A 41 -20.64 26.95 -25.22
N LEU A 42 -20.20 26.18 -24.25
CA LEU A 42 -20.82 26.09 -22.93
C LEU A 42 -20.61 27.38 -22.13
N ASP A 43 -21.61 27.74 -21.32
CA ASP A 43 -21.41 28.75 -20.29
C ASP A 43 -20.34 28.31 -19.27
N PRO A 44 -19.77 29.26 -18.49
CA PRO A 44 -18.64 28.95 -17.62
C PRO A 44 -18.92 27.87 -16.56
N GLU A 45 -20.15 27.79 -16.03
CA GLU A 45 -20.53 26.83 -15.01
C GLU A 45 -20.68 25.43 -15.61
N ALA A 46 -21.38 25.31 -16.72
CA ALA A 46 -21.55 24.05 -17.45
C ALA A 46 -20.22 23.53 -17.98
N LYS A 47 -19.34 24.42 -18.47
CA LYS A 47 -17.98 24.07 -18.91
C LYS A 47 -17.17 23.50 -17.74
N GLN A 48 -17.15 24.17 -16.60
CA GLN A 48 -16.42 23.69 -15.41
C GLN A 48 -16.95 22.34 -14.94
N GLU A 49 -18.26 22.11 -14.99
CA GLU A 49 -18.86 20.85 -14.61
C GLU A 49 -18.48 19.72 -15.58
N ALA A 50 -18.51 19.95 -16.89
CA ALA A 50 -18.07 18.99 -17.89
C ALA A 50 -16.58 18.61 -17.69
N PHE A 51 -15.72 19.58 -17.45
CA PHE A 51 -14.31 19.33 -17.11
C PHE A 51 -14.13 18.59 -15.79
N ARG A 52 -14.99 18.86 -14.79
CA ARG A 52 -14.97 18.15 -13.52
C ARG A 52 -15.30 16.67 -13.70
N GLU A 53 -16.42 16.38 -14.36
CA GLU A 53 -16.93 15.02 -14.51
C GLU A 53 -15.98 14.15 -15.35
N LEU A 54 -15.69 14.58 -16.58
CA LEU A 54 -14.80 13.81 -17.46
C LEU A 54 -13.37 13.75 -16.96
N GLY A 55 -12.87 14.86 -16.40
CA GLY A 55 -11.52 14.92 -15.86
C GLY A 55 -11.31 14.01 -14.65
N VAL A 56 -12.29 13.94 -13.74
CA VAL A 56 -12.25 12.99 -12.61
C VAL A 56 -12.27 11.56 -13.12
N ASN A 57 -13.09 11.24 -14.12
CA ASN A 57 -13.17 9.90 -14.69
C ASN A 57 -11.82 9.49 -15.33
N PHE A 58 -11.19 10.38 -16.10
CA PHE A 58 -9.87 10.10 -16.68
C PHE A 58 -8.80 9.93 -15.62
N MET A 59 -8.72 10.84 -14.64
CA MET A 59 -7.76 10.73 -13.53
C MET A 59 -7.96 9.43 -12.75
N PHE A 60 -9.21 9.05 -12.50
CA PHE A 60 -9.52 7.84 -11.77
C PHE A 60 -9.14 6.57 -12.54
N ALA A 61 -9.31 6.59 -13.88
CA ALA A 61 -8.85 5.50 -14.73
C ALA A 61 -7.32 5.36 -14.70
N GLU A 62 -6.59 6.47 -14.72
CA GLU A 62 -5.12 6.47 -14.59
C GLU A 62 -4.68 5.94 -13.23
N ILE A 63 -5.28 6.41 -12.14
CA ILE A 63 -4.97 5.91 -10.78
C ILE A 63 -5.15 4.39 -10.71
N LYS A 64 -6.25 3.86 -11.26
CA LYS A 64 -6.49 2.41 -11.29
C LYS A 64 -5.41 1.69 -12.08
N GLN A 65 -5.05 2.21 -13.24
CA GLN A 65 -4.03 1.63 -14.10
C GLN A 65 -2.65 1.62 -13.43
N SER A 66 -2.22 2.75 -12.87
CA SER A 66 -0.95 2.88 -12.16
C SER A 66 -0.87 1.92 -10.98
N LEU A 67 -1.94 1.82 -10.18
CA LEU A 67 -1.99 0.88 -9.06
C LEU A 67 -1.92 -0.57 -9.54
N HIS A 68 -2.65 -0.92 -10.60
CA HIS A 68 -2.62 -2.26 -11.19
C HIS A 68 -1.22 -2.62 -11.69
N GLU A 69 -0.57 -1.73 -12.43
CA GLU A 69 0.81 -1.90 -12.91
C GLU A 69 1.82 -2.00 -11.76
N PHE A 70 1.55 -1.32 -10.66
CA PHE A 70 2.31 -1.47 -9.42
C PHE A 70 2.00 -2.77 -8.66
N GLY A 71 1.03 -3.57 -9.14
CA GLY A 71 0.58 -4.83 -8.51
C GLY A 71 -0.30 -4.61 -7.27
N VAL A 72 -1.07 -3.51 -7.25
CA VAL A 72 -2.04 -3.19 -6.20
C VAL A 72 -3.41 -3.02 -6.82
N ASP A 73 -4.32 -3.93 -6.53
CA ASP A 73 -5.72 -3.87 -6.95
C ASP A 73 -6.63 -3.71 -5.74
N PHE A 74 -7.75 -3.02 -5.94
CA PHE A 74 -8.79 -2.86 -4.93
C PHE A 74 -10.09 -3.50 -5.39
N ASP A 75 -10.80 -4.18 -4.49
CA ASP A 75 -12.10 -4.78 -4.77
C ASP A 75 -13.18 -3.71 -4.97
N VAL A 76 -13.06 -2.57 -4.25
CA VAL A 76 -14.01 -1.47 -4.30
C VAL A 76 -13.25 -0.15 -4.39
N TYR A 77 -13.60 0.64 -5.39
CA TYR A 77 -13.24 2.05 -5.51
C TYR A 77 -14.45 2.88 -5.14
N PHE A 78 -14.27 3.76 -4.16
CA PHE A 78 -15.34 4.54 -3.57
C PHE A 78 -15.18 6.02 -3.90
N HIS A 79 -16.26 6.67 -4.37
CA HIS A 79 -16.28 8.10 -4.63
C HIS A 79 -16.94 8.84 -3.47
N GLU A 80 -16.25 9.82 -2.91
CA GLU A 80 -16.78 10.64 -1.79
C GLU A 80 -18.11 11.29 -2.14
N ASN A 81 -18.29 11.72 -3.40
CA ASN A 81 -19.54 12.29 -3.86
C ASN A 81 -20.75 11.35 -3.68
N ASP A 82 -20.54 10.03 -3.72
CA ASP A 82 -21.60 9.05 -3.54
C ASP A 82 -22.16 9.07 -2.12
N LEU A 83 -21.36 9.46 -1.12
CA LEU A 83 -21.83 9.64 0.26
C LEU A 83 -22.90 10.72 0.38
N HIS A 84 -22.78 11.77 -0.42
CA HIS A 84 -23.72 12.89 -0.43
C HIS A 84 -24.95 12.59 -1.29
N THR A 85 -24.75 12.09 -2.50
CA THR A 85 -25.85 11.85 -3.46
C THR A 85 -26.72 10.66 -3.10
N SER A 86 -26.18 9.65 -2.41
CA SER A 86 -26.92 8.46 -1.96
C SER A 86 -27.68 8.63 -0.64
N GLY A 87 -27.55 9.78 0.03
CA GLY A 87 -28.09 10.02 1.36
C GLY A 87 -27.36 9.26 2.48
N ALA A 88 -26.12 8.80 2.24
CA ALA A 88 -25.36 8.05 3.24
C ALA A 88 -25.03 8.90 4.47
N VAL A 89 -24.76 10.20 4.29
CA VAL A 89 -24.54 11.14 5.40
C VAL A 89 -25.77 11.25 6.28
N ASP A 90 -26.96 11.38 5.68
CA ASP A 90 -28.22 11.49 6.44
C ASP A 90 -28.50 10.20 7.22
N ARG A 91 -28.24 9.03 6.62
CA ARG A 91 -28.37 7.74 7.33
C ARG A 91 -27.41 7.63 8.53
N ALA A 92 -26.16 8.06 8.36
CA ALA A 92 -25.17 8.03 9.45
C ALA A 92 -25.61 8.96 10.61
N VAL A 93 -26.04 10.17 10.30
CA VAL A 93 -26.56 11.13 11.30
C VAL A 93 -27.82 10.60 11.98
N ALA A 94 -28.77 10.04 11.21
CA ALA A 94 -29.98 9.43 11.77
C ALA A 94 -29.64 8.28 12.72
N ARG A 95 -28.70 7.40 12.35
CA ARG A 95 -28.23 6.31 13.20
C ARG A 95 -27.65 6.81 14.52
N LEU A 96 -26.80 7.82 14.48
CA LEU A 96 -26.22 8.42 15.68
C LEU A 96 -27.27 9.13 16.54
N ARG A 97 -28.31 9.69 15.93
CA ARG A 97 -29.46 10.30 16.63
C ARG A 97 -30.29 9.24 17.37
N GLU A 98 -30.56 8.10 16.74
CA GLU A 98 -31.23 6.96 17.38
C GLU A 98 -30.45 6.44 18.61
N LEU A 99 -29.12 6.47 18.52
CA LEU A 99 -28.22 6.08 19.63
C LEU A 99 -28.11 7.15 20.74
N GLY A 100 -28.69 8.35 20.54
CA GLY A 100 -28.72 9.43 21.53
C GLY A 100 -27.50 10.34 21.54
N HIS A 101 -26.62 10.23 20.52
CA HIS A 101 -25.33 10.95 20.48
C HIS A 101 -25.36 12.23 19.63
N ILE A 102 -26.53 12.62 19.12
CA ILE A 102 -26.73 13.86 18.35
C ILE A 102 -27.51 14.88 19.18
N PHE A 103 -27.12 16.15 19.07
CA PHE A 103 -27.88 17.27 19.61
C PHE A 103 -27.86 18.47 18.67
N GLU A 104 -28.80 19.40 18.87
CA GLU A 104 -28.91 20.63 18.08
C GLU A 104 -28.43 21.81 18.92
N ALA A 105 -27.55 22.64 18.37
CA ALA A 105 -27.10 23.89 18.98
C ALA A 105 -26.68 24.88 17.91
N ASP A 106 -26.97 26.16 18.12
CA ASP A 106 -26.62 27.28 17.22
C ASP A 106 -27.05 27.08 15.76
N GLY A 107 -28.20 26.41 15.57
CA GLY A 107 -28.74 26.09 14.25
C GLY A 107 -27.99 24.97 13.51
N ALA A 108 -27.03 24.29 14.15
CA ALA A 108 -26.27 23.21 13.59
C ALA A 108 -26.53 21.90 14.35
N THR A 109 -26.29 20.78 13.68
CA THR A 109 -26.37 19.43 14.25
C THR A 109 -24.99 18.98 14.72
N TRP A 110 -24.89 18.51 15.95
CA TRP A 110 -23.64 18.16 16.61
C TRP A 110 -23.60 16.71 17.06
N LEU A 111 -22.41 16.11 16.99
CA LEU A 111 -22.08 14.81 17.60
C LEU A 111 -21.43 15.06 18.99
N ARG A 112 -21.92 14.35 20.02
CA ARG A 112 -21.34 14.34 21.37
C ARG A 112 -20.04 13.53 21.43
N SER A 113 -19.04 13.91 20.64
CA SER A 113 -17.79 13.14 20.50
C SER A 113 -16.93 13.20 21.77
N THR A 114 -17.12 14.22 22.63
CA THR A 114 -16.45 14.31 23.93
C THR A 114 -16.83 13.19 24.89
N GLU A 115 -18.06 12.63 24.80
CA GLU A 115 -18.47 11.48 25.59
C GLU A 115 -17.62 10.23 25.28
N PHE A 116 -16.95 10.22 24.14
CA PHE A 116 -16.12 9.12 23.63
C PHE A 116 -14.61 9.45 23.56
N GLY A 117 -14.18 10.53 24.21
CA GLY A 117 -12.77 10.89 24.36
C GLY A 117 -12.19 11.79 23.27
N ASP A 118 -13.02 12.44 22.43
CA ASP A 118 -12.57 13.52 21.56
C ASP A 118 -12.33 14.81 22.39
N ASP A 119 -11.54 15.73 21.87
CA ASP A 119 -11.21 17.00 22.54
C ASP A 119 -12.37 17.99 22.59
N LYS A 120 -13.33 17.89 21.66
CA LYS A 120 -14.56 18.71 21.60
C LYS A 120 -15.63 18.01 20.80
N ASP A 121 -16.90 18.39 21.04
CA ASP A 121 -18.02 17.96 20.19
C ASP A 121 -17.88 18.48 18.77
N ARG A 122 -18.41 17.73 17.80
CA ARG A 122 -18.21 18.00 16.38
C ARG A 122 -19.50 18.34 15.67
N VAL A 123 -19.47 19.44 14.91
CA VAL A 123 -20.52 19.75 13.96
C VAL A 123 -20.54 18.68 12.88
N VAL A 124 -21.71 18.07 12.66
CA VAL A 124 -21.97 17.12 11.58
C VAL A 124 -22.78 17.73 10.45
N ILE A 125 -23.77 18.57 10.75
CA ILE A 125 -24.45 19.39 9.76
C ILE A 125 -24.33 20.85 10.22
N LYS A 126 -23.88 21.70 9.33
CA LYS A 126 -23.71 23.14 9.59
C LYS A 126 -25.05 23.86 9.63
N SER A 127 -25.07 25.08 10.16
CA SER A 127 -26.26 25.93 10.23
C SER A 127 -26.84 26.32 8.86
N ASP A 128 -26.08 26.23 7.80
CA ASP A 128 -26.51 26.41 6.42
C ASP A 128 -27.10 25.13 5.78
N GLY A 129 -27.22 24.03 6.54
CA GLY A 129 -27.71 22.74 6.10
C GLY A 129 -26.69 21.85 5.37
N ASN A 130 -25.47 22.36 5.15
CA ASN A 130 -24.43 21.59 4.49
C ASN A 130 -23.73 20.61 5.45
N ALA A 131 -23.32 19.46 4.93
CA ALA A 131 -22.52 18.50 5.67
C ALA A 131 -21.18 19.13 6.11
N ALA A 132 -20.77 18.86 7.34
CA ALA A 132 -19.45 19.21 7.82
C ALA A 132 -18.43 18.16 7.38
N TYR A 133 -17.14 18.45 7.47
CA TYR A 133 -16.09 17.58 6.98
C TYR A 133 -16.14 16.16 7.59
N ILE A 134 -16.40 16.05 8.89
CA ILE A 134 -16.51 14.76 9.57
C ILE A 134 -17.67 13.88 9.09
N SER A 135 -18.69 14.47 8.48
CA SER A 135 -19.89 13.72 8.06
C SER A 135 -19.58 12.69 6.98
N GLY A 136 -18.63 13.00 6.10
CA GLY A 136 -18.09 12.05 5.15
C GLY A 136 -17.44 10.85 5.83
N ASP A 137 -16.59 11.09 6.83
CA ASP A 137 -15.94 10.03 7.61
C ASP A 137 -16.95 9.13 8.34
N LEU A 138 -17.98 9.74 8.97
CA LEU A 138 -19.08 9.03 9.63
C LEU A 138 -19.82 8.11 8.65
N ALA A 139 -20.21 8.64 7.50
CA ALA A 139 -20.93 7.90 6.47
C ALA A 139 -20.09 6.78 5.88
N TYR A 140 -18.82 7.03 5.62
CA TYR A 140 -17.92 6.04 5.04
C TYR A 140 -17.54 4.92 6.02
N TYR A 141 -17.40 5.24 7.30
CA TYR A 141 -17.21 4.21 8.32
C TYR A 141 -18.45 3.30 8.43
N LEU A 142 -19.64 3.89 8.49
CA LEU A 142 -20.91 3.14 8.54
C LEU A 142 -21.05 2.23 7.31
N ASP A 143 -20.76 2.73 6.10
CA ASP A 143 -20.77 1.96 4.86
C ASP A 143 -19.88 0.71 4.95
N LYS A 144 -18.65 0.84 5.48
CA LYS A 144 -17.77 -0.31 5.67
C LYS A 144 -18.35 -1.34 6.64
N ARG A 145 -19.00 -0.88 7.71
CA ARG A 145 -19.64 -1.76 8.69
C ARG A 145 -20.86 -2.46 8.09
N GLU A 146 -21.67 -1.74 7.31
CA GLU A 146 -22.85 -2.29 6.62
C GLU A 146 -22.46 -3.31 5.54
N ARG A 147 -21.30 -3.16 4.91
CA ARG A 147 -20.73 -4.17 4.00
C ARG A 147 -20.24 -5.44 4.73
N GLY A 148 -20.33 -5.49 6.07
CA GLY A 148 -20.02 -6.67 6.87
C GLY A 148 -18.58 -6.78 7.37
N PHE A 149 -17.76 -5.75 7.23
CA PHE A 149 -16.39 -5.76 7.74
C PHE A 149 -16.37 -5.55 9.26
N ASN A 150 -15.93 -6.56 10.00
CA ASN A 150 -15.78 -6.49 11.46
C ASN A 150 -14.57 -5.67 11.89
N ARG A 151 -13.59 -5.49 11.01
CA ARG A 151 -12.40 -4.70 11.22
C ARG A 151 -12.15 -3.79 10.03
N CYS A 152 -12.19 -2.49 10.28
CA CYS A 152 -11.82 -1.47 9.31
C CYS A 152 -10.41 -0.99 9.61
N ILE A 153 -9.61 -0.74 8.57
CA ILE A 153 -8.26 -0.18 8.70
C ILE A 153 -8.22 1.10 7.85
N ILE A 154 -7.84 2.21 8.48
CA ILE A 154 -7.64 3.49 7.80
C ILE A 154 -6.14 3.79 7.83
N MET A 155 -5.58 4.14 6.68
CA MET A 155 -4.20 4.58 6.55
C MET A 155 -4.16 6.10 6.41
N LEU A 156 -3.42 6.78 7.29
CA LEU A 156 -3.27 8.24 7.31
C LEU A 156 -1.79 8.62 7.27
N GLY A 157 -1.49 9.79 6.70
CA GLY A 157 -0.17 10.40 6.83
C GLY A 157 0.07 10.92 8.25
N ALA A 158 1.32 11.12 8.62
CA ALA A 158 1.73 11.57 9.96
C ALA A 158 1.16 12.96 10.33
N ASP A 159 0.89 13.81 9.36
CA ASP A 159 0.24 15.12 9.50
C ASP A 159 -1.22 15.01 9.99
N HIS A 160 -1.85 13.85 9.83
CA HIS A 160 -3.21 13.57 10.31
C HIS A 160 -3.27 12.88 11.69
N HIS A 161 -2.17 12.82 12.44
CA HIS A 161 -2.14 12.16 13.75
C HIS A 161 -3.22 12.70 14.73
N GLY A 162 -3.53 14.00 14.69
CA GLY A 162 -4.59 14.62 15.49
C GLY A 162 -6.02 14.13 15.18
N TYR A 163 -6.21 13.43 14.05
CA TYR A 163 -7.49 12.84 13.67
C TYR A 163 -7.81 11.51 14.38
N VAL A 164 -6.81 10.83 14.92
CA VAL A 164 -6.96 9.49 15.50
C VAL A 164 -8.04 9.45 16.58
N GLN A 165 -7.96 10.35 17.57
CA GLN A 165 -8.92 10.39 18.68
C GLN A 165 -10.35 10.64 18.20
N ARG A 166 -10.52 11.54 17.23
CA ARG A 166 -11.80 11.84 16.59
C ARG A 166 -12.42 10.61 15.92
N LEU A 167 -11.62 9.86 15.15
CA LEU A 167 -12.08 8.65 14.48
C LEU A 167 -12.40 7.53 15.48
N MET A 168 -11.65 7.43 16.57
CA MET A 168 -11.97 6.49 17.66
C MET A 168 -13.25 6.86 18.39
N ALA A 169 -13.47 8.14 18.66
CA ALA A 169 -14.71 8.64 19.26
C ALA A 169 -15.91 8.38 18.33
N MET A 170 -15.76 8.59 17.03
CA MET A 170 -16.76 8.24 16.03
C MET A 170 -17.11 6.75 16.07
N THR A 171 -16.10 5.88 16.11
CA THR A 171 -16.29 4.42 16.18
C THR A 171 -17.12 4.04 17.42
N ALA A 172 -16.76 4.57 18.59
CA ALA A 172 -17.50 4.33 19.84
C ALA A 172 -18.93 4.87 19.80
N ALA A 173 -19.16 6.02 19.16
CA ALA A 173 -20.50 6.58 19.00
C ALA A 173 -21.44 5.70 18.17
N PHE A 174 -20.93 4.91 17.23
CA PHE A 174 -21.69 3.89 16.51
C PHE A 174 -21.97 2.62 17.31
N GLY A 175 -21.41 2.50 18.55
CA GLY A 175 -21.52 1.33 19.39
C GLY A 175 -20.47 0.25 19.12
N ASP A 176 -19.47 0.56 18.34
CA ASP A 176 -18.32 -0.30 18.04
C ASP A 176 -17.18 -0.10 19.05
N GLU A 177 -16.24 -1.03 19.10
CA GLU A 177 -15.09 -0.98 19.99
C GLU A 177 -13.89 -0.32 19.29
N PRO A 178 -13.42 0.86 19.77
CA PRO A 178 -12.21 1.52 19.25
C PRO A 178 -11.01 0.59 19.30
N TYR A 179 -10.11 0.71 18.32
CA TYR A 179 -8.92 -0.11 18.14
C TYR A 179 -9.19 -1.59 17.80
N VAL A 180 -10.42 -2.08 17.94
CA VAL A 180 -10.84 -3.43 17.52
C VAL A 180 -11.55 -3.36 16.17
N ASN A 181 -12.67 -2.62 16.11
CA ASN A 181 -13.45 -2.48 14.87
C ASN A 181 -12.84 -1.44 13.91
N LEU A 182 -12.13 -0.44 14.45
CA LEU A 182 -11.35 0.50 13.65
C LEU A 182 -9.89 0.51 14.13
N GLN A 183 -8.98 0.37 13.19
CA GLN A 183 -7.54 0.53 13.39
C GLN A 183 -7.01 1.61 12.46
N ILE A 184 -6.10 2.43 12.96
CA ILE A 184 -5.49 3.51 12.17
C ILE A 184 -4.00 3.22 12.07
N LEU A 185 -3.51 3.18 10.83
CA LEU A 185 -2.09 3.08 10.53
C LEU A 185 -1.59 4.46 10.14
N ILE A 186 -0.55 4.93 10.82
CA ILE A 186 0.09 6.21 10.49
C ILE A 186 1.32 5.93 9.65
N GLY A 187 1.29 6.38 8.40
CA GLY A 187 2.43 6.33 7.49
C GLY A 187 3.33 7.55 7.64
N GLN A 188 4.63 7.31 7.79
CA GLN A 188 5.64 8.36 7.81
C GLN A 188 6.10 8.73 6.40
N MET A 189 6.91 9.79 6.31
CA MET A 189 7.39 10.30 5.03
C MET A 189 8.35 9.33 4.37
N VAL A 190 8.19 9.15 3.05
CA VAL A 190 9.13 8.45 2.18
C VAL A 190 9.90 9.50 1.38
N ASN A 191 11.22 9.47 1.49
CA ASN A 191 12.12 10.32 0.72
C ASN A 191 12.83 9.48 -0.34
N LEU A 192 13.06 10.07 -1.51
CA LEU A 192 13.90 9.46 -2.54
C LEU A 192 15.26 10.11 -2.52
N VAL A 193 16.32 9.29 -2.59
CA VAL A 193 17.71 9.72 -2.63
C VAL A 193 18.34 9.25 -3.94
N LYS A 194 19.06 10.13 -4.62
CA LYS A 194 19.85 9.85 -5.81
C LYS A 194 21.20 10.54 -5.74
N ASP A 195 22.26 9.85 -6.09
CA ASP A 195 23.64 10.35 -5.97
C ASP A 195 23.95 10.89 -4.54
N GLY A 196 23.42 10.21 -3.51
CA GLY A 196 23.55 10.60 -2.11
C GLY A 196 22.82 11.88 -1.72
N THR A 197 21.97 12.43 -2.59
CA THR A 197 21.24 13.69 -2.35
C THR A 197 19.72 13.44 -2.38
N PRO A 198 18.95 13.93 -1.39
CA PRO A 198 17.49 13.85 -1.41
C PRO A 198 16.90 14.57 -2.63
N LEU A 199 16.04 13.89 -3.36
CA LEU A 199 15.26 14.48 -4.43
C LEU A 199 14.21 15.41 -3.83
N ARG A 200 14.30 16.69 -4.16
CA ARG A 200 13.32 17.68 -3.69
C ARG A 200 12.04 17.55 -4.51
N MET A 201 10.98 17.14 -3.84
CA MET A 201 9.63 17.10 -4.41
C MET A 201 8.88 18.39 -4.02
N SER A 202 8.31 19.08 -5.00
CA SER A 202 7.50 20.28 -4.78
C SER A 202 6.36 20.34 -5.80
N LYS A 203 5.12 20.23 -5.31
CA LYS A 203 3.92 20.40 -6.15
C LYS A 203 3.88 21.78 -6.81
N ARG A 204 4.36 22.83 -6.12
CA ARG A 204 4.39 24.21 -6.63
C ARG A 204 5.46 24.44 -7.70
N ALA A 205 6.59 23.70 -7.62
CA ALA A 205 7.69 23.83 -8.59
C ALA A 205 7.56 22.83 -9.77
N GLY A 206 6.50 22.00 -9.81
CA GLY A 206 6.33 20.96 -10.84
C GLY A 206 7.33 19.82 -10.77
N THR A 207 8.11 19.74 -9.69
CA THR A 207 9.05 18.62 -9.44
C THR A 207 8.38 17.59 -8.53
N ILE A 208 7.52 16.76 -9.11
CA ILE A 208 6.90 15.64 -8.43
C ILE A 208 7.54 14.37 -9.00
N VAL A 209 7.96 13.45 -8.15
CA VAL A 209 8.30 12.09 -8.55
C VAL A 209 7.06 11.27 -8.32
N THR A 210 6.51 10.72 -9.37
CA THR A 210 5.34 9.86 -9.32
C THR A 210 5.72 8.42 -8.97
N MET A 211 4.74 7.57 -8.72
CA MET A 211 4.96 6.14 -8.54
C MET A 211 5.49 5.51 -9.83
N GLU A 212 5.00 5.97 -10.97
CA GLU A 212 5.45 5.54 -12.30
C GLU A 212 6.92 5.87 -12.52
N ASP A 213 7.36 7.09 -12.17
CA ASP A 213 8.78 7.49 -12.25
C ASP A 213 9.66 6.57 -11.39
N LEU A 214 9.21 6.24 -10.17
CA LEU A 214 9.94 5.31 -9.30
C LEU A 214 10.04 3.92 -9.95
N VAL A 215 8.93 3.42 -10.48
CA VAL A 215 8.88 2.10 -11.15
C VAL A 215 9.74 2.09 -12.41
N GLU A 216 9.76 3.16 -13.21
CA GLU A 216 10.61 3.27 -14.39
C GLU A 216 12.09 3.20 -14.01
N ILE A 217 12.47 3.82 -12.89
CA ILE A 217 13.86 3.86 -12.42
C ILE A 217 14.32 2.52 -11.85
N VAL A 218 13.55 1.89 -10.97
CA VAL A 218 14.02 0.73 -10.18
C VAL A 218 13.28 -0.58 -10.48
N GLY A 219 12.17 -0.53 -11.21
CA GLY A 219 11.27 -1.66 -11.45
C GLY A 219 10.26 -1.88 -10.31
N VAL A 220 9.15 -2.56 -10.63
CA VAL A 220 8.04 -2.81 -9.70
C VAL A 220 8.50 -3.59 -8.46
N ASP A 221 9.25 -4.68 -8.65
CA ASP A 221 9.70 -5.55 -7.55
C ASP A 221 10.54 -4.78 -6.53
N ALA A 222 11.51 -4.00 -7.00
CA ALA A 222 12.41 -3.24 -6.14
C ALA A 222 11.66 -2.12 -5.41
N ALA A 223 10.76 -1.41 -6.11
CA ALA A 223 9.95 -0.36 -5.51
C ALA A 223 9.03 -0.91 -4.40
N ARG A 224 8.29 -1.98 -4.69
CA ARG A 224 7.41 -2.66 -3.71
C ARG A 224 8.17 -3.19 -2.51
N TYR A 225 9.30 -3.87 -2.77
CA TYR A 225 10.11 -4.44 -1.71
C TYR A 225 10.69 -3.35 -0.79
N ALA A 226 11.23 -2.28 -1.36
CA ALA A 226 11.78 -1.16 -0.59
C ALA A 226 10.74 -0.52 0.32
N LEU A 227 9.53 -0.28 -0.19
CA LEU A 227 8.42 0.26 0.60
C LEU A 227 7.93 -0.72 1.69
N THR A 228 7.89 -2.02 1.38
CA THR A 228 7.41 -3.04 2.32
C THR A 228 8.45 -3.40 3.39
N ARG A 229 9.75 -3.25 3.09
CA ARG A 229 10.86 -3.64 3.96
C ARG A 229 10.97 -2.82 5.24
N SER A 230 10.41 -1.63 5.24
CA SER A 230 10.44 -0.69 6.37
C SER A 230 9.09 -0.62 7.06
N SER A 231 9.10 -0.33 8.36
CA SER A 231 7.85 -0.08 9.09
C SER A 231 7.18 1.18 8.59
N ALA A 232 5.85 1.17 8.44
CA ALA A 232 5.09 2.33 7.98
C ALA A 232 5.18 3.54 8.94
N ASP A 233 5.45 3.31 10.23
CA ASP A 233 5.60 4.33 11.26
C ASP A 233 7.01 4.93 11.36
N SER A 234 7.91 4.54 10.45
CA SER A 234 9.29 5.04 10.39
C SER A 234 9.53 5.81 9.10
N ASN A 235 10.26 6.91 9.19
CA ASN A 235 10.73 7.60 7.99
C ASN A 235 11.59 6.66 7.14
N LEU A 236 11.39 6.71 5.83
CA LEU A 236 12.08 5.87 4.87
C LEU A 236 12.80 6.73 3.83
N ASP A 237 14.11 6.52 3.73
CA ASP A 237 14.91 7.04 2.62
C ASP A 237 15.18 5.89 1.63
N ILE A 238 14.69 6.03 0.40
CA ILE A 238 14.88 5.09 -0.69
C ILE A 238 16.04 5.55 -1.56
N ASP A 239 17.15 4.82 -1.51
CA ASP A 239 18.32 5.05 -2.36
C ASP A 239 18.11 4.37 -3.72
N LEU A 240 17.85 5.19 -4.73
CA LEU A 240 17.59 4.72 -6.10
C LEU A 240 18.81 4.05 -6.72
N ASP A 241 20.01 4.51 -6.39
CA ASP A 241 21.25 3.97 -6.95
C ASP A 241 21.53 2.56 -6.42
N VAL A 242 21.17 2.31 -5.15
CA VAL A 242 21.28 0.96 -4.55
C VAL A 242 20.27 0.01 -5.18
N LEU A 243 19.02 0.46 -5.34
CA LEU A 243 17.95 -0.40 -5.88
C LEU A 243 18.10 -0.77 -7.36
N GLN A 244 18.88 -0.01 -8.12
CA GLN A 244 19.22 -0.36 -9.50
C GLN A 244 20.33 -1.41 -9.64
N LYS A 245 21.12 -1.63 -8.56
CA LYS A 245 22.27 -2.54 -8.62
C LYS A 245 21.82 -4.00 -8.57
N ARG A 246 22.51 -4.85 -9.33
CA ARG A 246 22.40 -6.31 -9.25
C ARG A 246 23.51 -6.88 -8.38
N THR A 247 23.59 -6.40 -7.14
CA THR A 247 24.59 -6.78 -6.14
C THR A 247 23.91 -7.11 -4.81
N ASN A 248 24.66 -7.73 -3.91
CA ASN A 248 24.16 -8.12 -2.59
C ASN A 248 23.76 -6.92 -1.70
N ASP A 249 24.17 -5.70 -2.06
CA ASP A 249 23.75 -4.47 -1.36
C ASP A 249 22.28 -4.12 -1.65
N ASN A 250 21.75 -4.60 -2.77
CA ASN A 250 20.34 -4.46 -3.11
C ASN A 250 19.54 -5.59 -2.44
N PRO A 251 18.70 -5.30 -1.43
CA PRO A 251 18.04 -6.34 -0.64
C PRO A 251 17.06 -7.19 -1.44
N VAL A 252 16.37 -6.61 -2.43
CA VAL A 252 15.46 -7.39 -3.28
C VAL A 252 16.25 -8.34 -4.17
N PHE A 253 17.33 -7.85 -4.78
CA PHE A 253 18.20 -8.68 -5.62
C PHE A 253 18.80 -9.83 -4.80
N TYR A 254 19.21 -9.58 -3.57
CA TYR A 254 19.79 -10.60 -2.69
C TYR A 254 18.83 -11.77 -2.43
N VAL A 255 17.57 -11.48 -2.14
CA VAL A 255 16.52 -12.51 -1.93
C VAL A 255 16.19 -13.22 -3.24
N GLN A 256 15.97 -12.47 -4.33
CA GLN A 256 15.70 -13.04 -5.65
C GLN A 256 16.84 -13.94 -6.14
N TYR A 257 18.09 -13.56 -5.86
CA TYR A 257 19.26 -14.36 -6.21
C TYR A 257 19.30 -15.67 -5.43
N ALA A 258 18.97 -15.66 -4.13
CA ALA A 258 18.84 -16.89 -3.35
C ALA A 258 17.77 -17.81 -3.92
N HIS A 259 16.58 -17.28 -4.23
CA HIS A 259 15.49 -18.04 -4.86
C HIS A 259 15.90 -18.62 -6.23
N ALA A 260 16.49 -17.84 -7.11
CA ALA A 260 16.98 -18.32 -8.40
C ALA A 260 18.06 -19.42 -8.24
N ARG A 261 18.89 -19.32 -7.20
CA ARG A 261 19.90 -20.34 -6.87
C ARG A 261 19.25 -21.67 -6.46
N THR A 262 18.16 -21.67 -5.71
CA THR A 262 17.45 -22.91 -5.37
C THR A 262 16.96 -23.67 -6.62
N HIS A 263 16.44 -22.95 -7.60
CA HIS A 263 16.04 -23.52 -8.88
C HIS A 263 17.21 -24.08 -9.70
N ASN A 264 18.36 -23.37 -9.68
CA ASN A 264 19.58 -23.87 -10.35
C ASN A 264 20.09 -25.16 -9.68
N VAL A 265 20.09 -25.19 -8.35
CA VAL A 265 20.47 -26.42 -7.59
C VAL A 265 19.52 -27.57 -7.96
N GLY A 266 18.23 -27.32 -8.03
CA GLY A 266 17.24 -28.36 -8.44
C GLY A 266 17.49 -28.91 -9.85
N ARG A 267 17.84 -28.05 -10.83
CA ARG A 267 18.21 -28.47 -12.18
C ARG A 267 19.50 -29.29 -12.19
N ASN A 268 20.54 -28.80 -11.55
CA ASN A 268 21.84 -29.50 -11.45
C ASN A 268 21.71 -30.85 -10.73
N ALA A 269 20.83 -30.95 -9.74
CA ALA A 269 20.53 -32.21 -9.06
C ALA A 269 19.89 -33.22 -10.02
N ALA A 270 18.89 -32.80 -10.80
CA ALA A 270 18.26 -33.64 -11.81
C ALA A 270 19.25 -34.15 -12.88
N ASP A 271 20.11 -33.25 -13.38
CA ASP A 271 21.16 -33.60 -14.36
C ASP A 271 22.20 -34.58 -13.78
N SER A 272 22.40 -34.57 -12.47
CA SER A 272 23.30 -35.47 -11.75
C SER A 272 22.62 -36.73 -11.21
N GLY A 273 21.34 -36.98 -11.57
CA GLY A 273 20.58 -38.13 -11.13
C GLY A 273 20.14 -38.12 -9.66
N VAL A 274 20.24 -36.94 -8.98
CA VAL A 274 19.73 -36.78 -7.62
C VAL A 274 18.24 -36.50 -7.70
N ASP A 275 17.46 -37.43 -7.17
CA ASP A 275 16.00 -37.35 -7.11
C ASP A 275 15.47 -37.17 -5.68
N ARG A 276 14.17 -37.24 -5.50
CA ARG A 276 13.46 -37.07 -4.22
C ARG A 276 12.96 -38.41 -3.65
N SER A 277 13.58 -39.53 -4.02
CA SER A 277 13.14 -40.86 -3.64
C SER A 277 13.41 -41.24 -2.19
N ALA A 278 14.31 -40.48 -1.50
CA ALA A 278 14.62 -40.70 -0.10
C ALA A 278 14.63 -39.37 0.68
N PHE A 279 14.22 -39.48 1.97
CA PHE A 279 14.31 -38.39 2.95
C PHE A 279 14.75 -38.97 4.29
N ALA A 280 15.96 -38.64 4.69
CA ALA A 280 16.63 -39.13 5.90
C ALA A 280 17.17 -37.92 6.71
N PRO A 281 16.28 -37.19 7.43
CA PRO A 281 16.65 -35.95 8.10
C PRO A 281 17.77 -36.10 9.14
N GLU A 282 17.96 -37.29 9.69
CA GLU A 282 19.07 -37.63 10.60
C GLU A 282 20.44 -37.51 9.95
N LEU A 283 20.54 -37.47 8.62
CA LEU A 283 21.78 -37.23 7.90
C LEU A 283 22.17 -35.76 7.82
N LEU A 284 21.24 -34.84 8.12
CA LEU A 284 21.48 -33.40 8.14
C LEU A 284 22.18 -32.99 9.47
N THR A 285 23.50 -33.20 9.53
CA THR A 285 24.28 -33.03 10.75
C THR A 285 25.18 -31.78 10.76
N HIS A 286 25.29 -31.09 9.60
CA HIS A 286 26.10 -29.88 9.53
C HIS A 286 25.40 -28.71 10.20
N GLU A 287 26.18 -27.84 10.87
CA GLU A 287 25.59 -26.68 11.60
C GLU A 287 24.73 -25.74 10.74
N THR A 288 25.15 -25.56 9.47
CA THR A 288 24.39 -24.72 8.51
C THR A 288 23.08 -25.36 8.10
N GLU A 289 22.95 -26.69 8.09
CA GLU A 289 21.71 -27.42 7.88
C GLU A 289 20.74 -27.20 9.03
N SER A 290 21.23 -27.30 10.26
CA SER A 290 20.44 -27.03 11.46
C SER A 290 19.95 -25.58 11.52
N ALA A 291 20.81 -24.63 11.16
CA ALA A 291 20.46 -23.20 11.11
C ALA A 291 19.38 -22.91 10.07
N LEU A 292 19.50 -23.49 8.87
CA LEU A 292 18.53 -23.33 7.79
C LEU A 292 17.17 -23.97 8.13
N LEU A 293 17.16 -25.18 8.70
CA LEU A 293 15.96 -25.86 9.19
C LEU A 293 15.24 -25.04 10.28
N GLY A 294 16.02 -24.50 11.25
CA GLY A 294 15.46 -23.63 12.29
C GLY A 294 14.79 -22.39 11.72
N ALA A 295 15.40 -21.76 10.72
CA ALA A 295 14.78 -20.60 10.05
C ALA A 295 13.50 -20.98 9.31
N LEU A 296 13.48 -22.09 8.57
CA LEU A 296 12.28 -22.56 7.88
C LEU A 296 11.12 -22.86 8.85
N GLN A 297 11.41 -23.43 10.01
CA GLN A 297 10.44 -23.71 11.06
C GLN A 297 9.76 -22.43 11.59
N GLU A 298 10.47 -21.31 11.60
CA GLU A 298 9.96 -20.03 12.08
C GLU A 298 9.00 -19.34 11.10
N PHE A 299 9.01 -19.70 9.81
CA PHE A 299 8.24 -19.02 8.76
C PHE A 299 6.75 -18.86 9.09
N PRO A 300 6.01 -19.89 9.48
CA PRO A 300 4.58 -19.74 9.78
C PRO A 300 4.32 -18.76 10.93
N ARG A 301 5.19 -18.77 11.95
CA ARG A 301 5.09 -17.87 13.10
C ARG A 301 5.37 -16.42 12.71
N VAL A 302 6.38 -16.20 11.87
CA VAL A 302 6.72 -14.86 11.37
C VAL A 302 5.57 -14.28 10.57
N VAL A 303 4.98 -15.07 9.66
CA VAL A 303 3.86 -14.62 8.84
C VAL A 303 2.62 -14.33 9.69
N ALA A 304 2.26 -15.23 10.61
CA ALA A 304 1.12 -15.05 11.49
C ALA A 304 1.26 -13.78 12.35
N PHE A 305 2.43 -13.58 12.94
CA PHE A 305 2.70 -12.41 13.77
C PHE A 305 2.74 -11.11 12.94
N ALA A 306 3.38 -11.13 11.76
CA ALA A 306 3.38 -9.98 10.86
C ALA A 306 1.96 -9.57 10.44
N ALA A 307 1.08 -10.54 10.19
CA ALA A 307 -0.32 -10.30 9.86
C ALA A 307 -1.09 -9.73 11.06
N GLU A 308 -0.89 -10.29 12.27
CA GLU A 308 -1.54 -9.83 13.49
C GLU A 308 -1.23 -8.36 13.80
N VAL A 309 0.05 -7.96 13.70
CA VAL A 309 0.49 -6.59 14.00
C VAL A 309 0.58 -5.68 12.77
N ARG A 310 0.18 -6.16 11.58
CA ARG A 310 0.25 -5.44 10.28
C ARG A 310 1.62 -4.89 9.97
N ALA A 311 2.62 -5.74 10.13
CA ALA A 311 4.03 -5.41 9.99
C ALA A 311 4.71 -6.27 8.89
N PRO A 312 4.36 -6.06 7.60
CA PRO A 312 4.90 -6.87 6.48
C PRO A 312 6.42 -6.79 6.37
N HIS A 313 7.05 -5.71 6.87
CA HIS A 313 8.50 -5.57 6.93
C HIS A 313 9.19 -6.71 7.71
N ARG A 314 8.50 -7.38 8.61
CA ARG A 314 9.03 -8.54 9.35
C ARG A 314 9.25 -9.74 8.43
N VAL A 315 8.35 -9.93 7.46
CA VAL A 315 8.51 -10.98 6.44
C VAL A 315 9.70 -10.64 5.53
N ALA A 316 9.81 -9.40 5.06
CA ALA A 316 10.93 -8.98 4.22
C ALA A 316 12.29 -9.21 4.92
N ARG A 317 12.42 -8.81 6.18
CA ARG A 317 13.65 -9.05 6.98
C ARG A 317 13.93 -10.53 7.19
N TYR A 318 12.90 -11.32 7.45
CA TYR A 318 13.04 -12.77 7.56
C TYR A 318 13.54 -13.38 6.25
N LEU A 319 13.06 -12.94 5.09
CA LEU A 319 13.54 -13.42 3.79
C LEU A 319 15.02 -13.08 3.54
N GLU A 320 15.47 -11.90 3.95
CA GLU A 320 16.89 -11.52 3.87
C GLU A 320 17.76 -12.42 4.75
N GLU A 321 17.30 -12.74 5.95
CA GLU A 321 18.00 -13.66 6.87
C GLU A 321 18.01 -15.09 6.31
N LEU A 322 16.88 -15.58 5.82
CA LEU A 322 16.76 -16.89 5.19
C LEU A 322 17.69 -17.02 3.98
N ALA A 323 17.73 -15.99 3.12
CA ALA A 323 18.65 -15.94 1.98
C ALA A 323 20.12 -16.02 2.43
N SER A 324 20.49 -15.31 3.50
CA SER A 324 21.83 -15.37 4.07
C SER A 324 22.18 -16.76 4.60
N LEU A 325 21.24 -17.40 5.32
CA LEU A 325 21.42 -18.76 5.82
C LEU A 325 21.55 -19.77 4.68
N TYR A 326 20.72 -19.62 3.64
CA TYR A 326 20.78 -20.46 2.45
C TYR A 326 22.12 -20.34 1.70
N HIS A 327 22.65 -19.14 1.53
CA HIS A 327 23.94 -18.96 0.87
C HIS A 327 25.07 -19.63 1.66
N ARG A 328 25.08 -19.49 3.00
CA ARG A 328 26.06 -20.18 3.86
C ARG A 328 25.93 -21.69 3.79
N TRP A 329 24.70 -22.21 3.77
CA TRP A 329 24.45 -23.63 3.60
C TRP A 329 24.94 -24.13 2.24
N TYR A 330 24.62 -23.42 1.16
CA TYR A 330 25.04 -23.75 -0.19
C TYR A 330 26.56 -23.83 -0.34
N ASP A 331 27.30 -22.94 0.30
CA ASP A 331 28.75 -22.90 0.24
C ASP A 331 29.41 -24.06 1.01
N ASN A 332 28.71 -24.68 1.96
CA ASN A 332 29.24 -25.72 2.83
C ASN A 332 28.64 -27.11 2.56
N CYS A 333 27.46 -27.21 1.98
CA CYS A 333 26.71 -28.45 1.83
C CYS A 333 26.35 -28.70 0.37
N ARG A 334 26.97 -29.70 -0.22
CA ARG A 334 26.66 -30.06 -1.63
C ARG A 334 25.39 -30.88 -1.72
N VAL A 335 24.59 -30.56 -2.70
CA VAL A 335 23.37 -31.33 -3.08
C VAL A 335 23.67 -32.35 -4.15
N THR A 336 24.69 -32.12 -4.98
CA THR A 336 25.10 -33.02 -6.07
C THR A 336 26.41 -33.73 -5.72
N PRO A 337 26.62 -34.99 -6.19
CA PRO A 337 27.87 -35.69 -6.07
C PRO A 337 29.01 -34.97 -6.82
N LEU A 338 30.25 -35.19 -6.43
CA LEU A 338 31.42 -34.63 -7.08
C LEU A 338 32.17 -35.72 -7.87
N GLY A 339 32.38 -35.49 -9.17
CA GLY A 339 33.09 -36.44 -10.01
C GLY A 339 32.36 -37.78 -10.09
N ASP A 340 33.08 -38.86 -9.73
CA ASP A 340 32.56 -40.23 -9.80
C ASP A 340 31.85 -40.68 -8.50
N GLU A 341 31.50 -39.79 -7.58
CA GLU A 341 30.75 -40.12 -6.37
C GLU A 341 29.35 -40.64 -6.73
N GLU A 342 28.91 -41.68 -6.01
CA GLU A 342 27.55 -42.16 -6.12
C GLU A 342 26.54 -41.23 -5.46
N VAL A 343 25.33 -41.17 -5.99
CA VAL A 343 24.22 -40.43 -5.37
C VAL A 343 23.83 -41.12 -4.05
N THR A 344 23.83 -40.39 -2.97
CA THR A 344 23.46 -40.88 -1.64
C THR A 344 22.17 -40.29 -1.13
N ASP A 345 21.61 -40.86 -0.06
CA ASP A 345 20.41 -40.33 0.59
C ASP A 345 20.63 -38.97 1.23
N LEU A 346 21.90 -38.63 1.58
CA LEU A 346 22.25 -37.27 2.03
C LEU A 346 22.04 -36.26 0.88
N HIS A 347 22.48 -36.56 -0.34
CA HIS A 347 22.23 -35.67 -1.49
C HIS A 347 20.74 -35.47 -1.74
N ARG A 348 19.93 -36.55 -1.68
CA ARG A 348 18.46 -36.49 -1.83
C ARG A 348 17.80 -35.69 -0.73
N THR A 349 18.23 -35.88 0.52
CA THR A 349 17.70 -35.15 1.68
C THR A 349 18.05 -33.66 1.61
N ARG A 350 19.26 -33.30 1.18
CA ARG A 350 19.66 -31.92 0.91
C ARG A 350 18.86 -31.26 -0.21
N LEU A 351 18.47 -32.06 -1.22
CA LEU A 351 17.59 -31.54 -2.26
C LEU A 351 16.20 -31.18 -1.72
N TRP A 352 15.66 -31.96 -0.79
CA TRP A 352 14.43 -31.62 -0.07
C TRP A 352 14.56 -30.30 0.74
N LEU A 353 15.69 -30.11 1.41
CA LEU A 353 15.97 -28.88 2.17
C LEU A 353 16.10 -27.66 1.23
N ASN A 354 16.73 -27.84 0.07
CA ASN A 354 16.79 -26.84 -0.98
C ASN A 354 15.38 -26.44 -1.47
N ASP A 355 14.54 -27.42 -1.77
CA ASP A 355 13.20 -27.19 -2.29
C ASP A 355 12.30 -26.48 -1.27
N ALA A 356 12.37 -26.90 0.01
CA ALA A 356 11.66 -26.22 1.10
C ALA A 356 12.10 -24.76 1.23
N THR A 357 13.40 -24.49 1.07
CA THR A 357 13.92 -23.12 1.09
C THR A 357 13.42 -22.32 -0.10
N GLY A 358 13.44 -22.90 -1.30
CA GLY A 358 12.93 -22.25 -2.52
C GLY A 358 11.42 -21.96 -2.47
N GLN A 359 10.66 -22.77 -1.75
CA GLN A 359 9.22 -22.55 -1.58
C GLN A 359 8.92 -21.39 -0.62
N VAL A 360 9.78 -21.15 0.35
CA VAL A 360 9.60 -20.07 1.33
C VAL A 360 10.13 -18.74 0.80
N LEU A 361 11.23 -18.75 0.03
CA LEU A 361 11.78 -17.56 -0.63
C LEU A 361 10.88 -17.06 -1.76
#